data_f21e03c7ab65299aee0428a2ad81341c
#
_entry.id   f21e03c7ab65299aee0428a2ad81341c
#
_cell.length_a   1.000
_cell.length_b   1.000
_cell.length_c   1.000
_cell.angle_alpha   90.00
_cell.angle_beta   90.00
_cell.angle_gamma   90.00
#
_symmetry.space_group_name_H-M   'P 1'
#
loop_
_entity.id
_entity.type
_entity.pdbx_description
1 polymer ?
#
loop_
_entity_poly.entity_id
_entity_poly.type
_entity_poly.pdbx_seq_one_letter_code
_entity_poly.pdbx_strand_id
1 'polypeptide(L)'
;MEKFTVHTGVVAPLDRENVDTDAIIPKQFLKSIKRTGFGPNAFDEWRYLDHGEPGQDNSKRPLNPDFVLNQPRYQGASVLLARKNFGCGSSREHAPWALQQYGFRAIIAPSFADIFYNNCFKNGLLPIVLTEQQVDHLFNETYAFNGYQLTIDLDAQVVRSPDGREYAFDVAAFRKYCLLNGFDDIGLTLRHADKIRQFEAERLAKQPWLNHKLVG
;
A
#
# COMPACT_ATOMS: atom_id res chain seq x y z
N MET A 1 -8.60 5.67 7.32
CA MET A 1 -7.57 5.85 6.27
C MET A 1 -7.86 7.08 5.40
N GLU A 2 -6.90 7.53 4.59
CA GLU A 2 -7.11 8.63 3.65
C GLU A 2 -8.01 8.19 2.48
N LYS A 3 -8.90 9.10 2.01
CA LYS A 3 -9.76 8.84 0.85
C LYS A 3 -8.93 8.70 -0.42
N PHE A 4 -9.33 7.78 -1.29
CA PHE A 4 -8.79 7.64 -2.62
C PHE A 4 -9.90 7.94 -3.63
N THR A 5 -9.77 9.03 -4.37
CA THR A 5 -10.73 9.40 -5.44
C THR A 5 -10.03 9.43 -6.79
N VAL A 6 -9.35 10.52 -7.08
CA VAL A 6 -8.46 10.67 -8.24
C VAL A 6 -7.05 10.95 -7.72
N HIS A 7 -6.07 10.27 -8.27
CA HIS A 7 -4.66 10.44 -7.92
C HIS A 7 -3.81 10.52 -9.17
N THR A 8 -3.00 11.57 -9.29
CA THR A 8 -1.98 11.68 -10.34
C THR A 8 -0.61 11.62 -9.68
N GLY A 9 0.23 10.70 -10.14
CA GLY A 9 1.52 10.49 -9.52
C GLY A 9 2.59 9.96 -10.46
N VAL A 10 3.85 10.26 -10.12
CA VAL A 10 5.02 9.72 -10.82
C VAL A 10 5.08 8.21 -10.63
N VAL A 11 5.42 7.51 -11.70
CA VAL A 11 5.53 6.05 -11.73
C VAL A 11 6.97 5.62 -11.47
N ALA A 12 7.16 4.70 -10.52
CA ALA A 12 8.43 4.01 -10.31
C ALA A 12 8.35 2.58 -10.87
N PRO A 13 9.23 2.20 -11.82
CA PRO A 13 9.20 0.87 -12.44
C PRO A 13 10.04 -0.12 -11.64
N LEU A 14 9.41 -0.98 -10.86
CA LEU A 14 10.05 -2.11 -10.22
C LEU A 14 9.91 -3.36 -11.12
N ASP A 15 10.80 -3.50 -12.08
CA ASP A 15 10.78 -4.56 -13.10
C ASP A 15 11.23 -5.92 -12.54
N ARG A 16 10.46 -6.43 -11.59
CA ARG A 16 10.71 -7.71 -10.91
C ARG A 16 9.41 -8.47 -10.73
N GLU A 17 9.46 -9.76 -11.04
CA GLU A 17 8.41 -10.73 -10.69
C GLU A 17 8.63 -11.28 -9.28
N ASN A 18 7.57 -11.84 -8.70
CA ASN A 18 7.61 -12.55 -7.42
C ASN A 18 8.26 -11.74 -6.30
N VAL A 19 7.98 -10.44 -6.28
CA VAL A 19 8.43 -9.57 -5.17
C VAL A 19 7.69 -10.00 -3.91
N ASP A 20 8.42 -10.61 -2.98
CA ASP A 20 7.83 -11.12 -1.76
C ASP A 20 7.78 -10.08 -0.63
N THR A 21 7.05 -10.39 0.42
CA THR A 21 6.88 -9.48 1.56
C THR A 21 8.15 -9.27 2.37
N ASP A 22 9.12 -10.18 2.33
CA ASP A 22 10.42 -10.00 2.97
C ASP A 22 11.30 -9.03 2.18
N ALA A 23 11.21 -9.02 0.85
CA ALA A 23 11.86 -8.00 0.02
C ALA A 23 11.24 -6.61 0.23
N ILE A 24 9.90 -6.53 0.41
CA ILE A 24 9.21 -5.25 0.66
C ILE A 24 9.57 -4.70 2.04
N ILE A 25 9.55 -5.54 3.08
CA ILE A 25 9.93 -5.17 4.45
C ILE A 25 10.61 -6.35 5.15
N PRO A 26 11.95 -6.32 5.35
CA PRO A 26 12.69 -7.41 5.97
C PRO A 26 12.24 -7.72 7.41
N LYS A 27 12.35 -9.00 7.77
CA LYS A 27 11.84 -9.56 9.02
C LYS A 27 12.34 -8.88 10.31
N GLN A 28 13.56 -8.32 10.32
CA GLN A 28 14.10 -7.64 11.48
C GLN A 28 13.27 -6.43 11.91
N PHE A 29 12.59 -5.75 10.96
CA PHE A 29 11.75 -4.59 11.24
C PHE A 29 10.36 -4.95 11.79
N LEU A 30 9.95 -6.23 11.73
CA LEU A 30 8.62 -6.68 12.15
C LEU A 30 8.45 -6.77 13.68
N LYS A 31 9.51 -6.58 14.45
CA LYS A 31 9.47 -6.61 15.92
C LYS A 31 8.76 -5.38 16.53
N SER A 32 8.53 -4.34 15.74
CA SER A 32 7.84 -3.14 16.20
C SER A 32 6.35 -3.41 16.44
N ILE A 33 5.84 -3.01 17.59
CA ILE A 33 4.40 -3.01 17.90
C ILE A 33 3.67 -1.79 17.32
N LYS A 34 4.40 -0.81 16.80
CA LYS A 34 3.85 0.40 16.16
C LYS A 34 3.39 0.08 14.76
N ARG A 35 2.38 0.81 14.27
CA ARG A 35 1.92 0.75 12.88
C ARG A 35 2.57 1.79 11.97
N THR A 36 3.54 2.54 12.48
CA THR A 36 4.23 3.64 11.78
C THR A 36 5.74 3.50 11.86
N GLY A 37 6.46 4.14 10.90
CA GLY A 37 7.92 4.14 10.86
C GLY A 37 8.51 3.08 9.93
N PHE A 38 7.69 2.45 9.08
CA PHE A 38 8.15 1.40 8.15
C PHE A 38 8.60 1.95 6.79
N GLY A 39 8.11 3.11 6.36
CA GLY A 39 8.44 3.70 5.06
C GLY A 39 9.93 3.81 4.77
N PRO A 40 10.76 4.31 5.70
CA PRO A 40 12.22 4.38 5.51
C PRO A 40 12.88 3.02 5.26
N ASN A 41 12.26 1.93 5.72
CA ASN A 41 12.76 0.56 5.59
C ASN A 41 12.09 -0.24 4.46
N ALA A 42 11.24 0.41 3.65
CA ALA A 42 10.67 -0.23 2.48
C ALA A 42 11.78 -0.60 1.49
N PHE A 43 11.80 -1.86 1.04
CA PHE A 43 12.83 -2.43 0.18
C PHE A 43 14.25 -2.29 0.74
N ASP A 44 14.44 -2.38 2.05
CA ASP A 44 15.67 -2.09 2.76
C ASP A 44 16.90 -2.77 2.13
N GLU A 45 16.84 -4.09 1.90
CA GLU A 45 17.95 -4.87 1.33
C GLU A 45 18.31 -4.48 -0.12
N TRP A 46 17.40 -3.84 -0.83
CA TRP A 46 17.65 -3.39 -2.20
C TRP A 46 18.03 -1.91 -2.27
N ARG A 47 17.51 -1.11 -1.32
CA ARG A 47 17.75 0.35 -1.28
C ARG A 47 19.08 0.73 -0.70
N TYR A 48 19.62 -0.06 0.22
CA TYR A 48 20.85 0.26 0.93
C TYR A 48 21.93 -0.77 0.63
N LEU A 49 23.20 -0.34 0.73
CA LEU A 49 24.39 -1.20 0.54
C LEU A 49 24.82 -1.89 1.85
N ASP A 50 24.30 -1.45 2.99
CA ASP A 50 24.53 -2.01 4.31
C ASP A 50 23.29 -2.76 4.83
N HIS A 51 23.47 -3.57 5.84
CA HIS A 51 22.35 -4.27 6.51
C HIS A 51 21.61 -3.29 7.43
N GLY A 52 20.27 -3.24 7.31
CA GLY A 52 19.43 -2.39 8.13
C GLY A 52 19.05 -3.02 9.47
N GLU A 53 19.11 -2.21 10.53
CA GLU A 53 18.70 -2.59 11.87
C GLU A 53 17.58 -1.70 12.40
N PRO A 54 16.67 -2.21 13.26
CA PRO A 54 15.63 -1.42 13.88
C PRO A 54 16.21 -0.25 14.69
N GLY A 55 15.70 0.97 14.41
CA GLY A 55 16.14 2.19 15.09
C GLY A 55 17.38 2.86 14.50
N GLN A 56 17.95 2.31 13.43
CA GLN A 56 19.05 2.91 12.70
C GLN A 56 18.60 4.20 11.98
N ASP A 57 19.47 5.20 11.95
CA ASP A 57 19.25 6.45 11.20
C ASP A 57 19.50 6.21 9.70
N ASN A 58 18.43 5.98 8.96
CA ASN A 58 18.49 5.68 7.54
C ASN A 58 19.03 6.83 6.68
N SER A 59 19.03 8.10 7.19
CA SER A 59 19.55 9.25 6.45
C SER A 59 21.08 9.20 6.23
N LYS A 60 21.79 8.40 7.02
CA LYS A 60 23.24 8.24 6.97
C LYS A 60 23.69 6.96 6.27
N ARG A 61 22.76 6.13 5.85
CA ARG A 61 23.06 4.84 5.22
C ARG A 61 23.45 5.01 3.75
N PRO A 62 24.42 4.22 3.27
CA PRO A 62 24.84 4.27 1.87
C PRO A 62 23.69 3.72 0.98
N LEU A 63 23.19 4.58 0.10
CA LEU A 63 22.14 4.20 -0.85
C LEU A 63 22.75 3.37 -1.98
N ASN A 64 22.00 2.34 -2.41
CA ASN A 64 22.31 1.59 -3.63
C ASN A 64 21.89 2.44 -4.86
N PRO A 65 22.81 2.97 -5.67
CA PRO A 65 22.48 3.82 -6.81
C PRO A 65 21.75 3.09 -7.93
N ASP A 66 21.91 1.76 -8.00
CA ASP A 66 21.31 0.94 -9.05
C ASP A 66 19.84 0.61 -8.75
N PHE A 67 19.40 0.80 -7.51
CA PHE A 67 18.01 0.53 -7.17
C PHE A 67 17.08 1.66 -7.63
N VAL A 68 16.03 1.28 -8.34
CA VAL A 68 15.12 2.21 -9.02
C VAL A 68 14.59 3.34 -8.12
N LEU A 69 14.20 3.03 -6.88
CA LEU A 69 13.63 4.05 -5.97
C LEU A 69 14.66 5.05 -5.42
N ASN A 70 15.95 4.80 -5.62
CA ASN A 70 17.02 5.73 -5.25
C ASN A 70 17.42 6.66 -6.42
N GLN A 71 16.95 6.35 -7.63
CA GLN A 71 17.27 7.18 -8.81
C GLN A 71 16.51 8.50 -8.77
N PRO A 72 17.17 9.65 -9.04
CA PRO A 72 16.56 10.99 -8.95
C PRO A 72 15.28 11.15 -9.78
N ARG A 73 15.22 10.48 -10.94
CA ARG A 73 14.06 10.55 -11.85
C ARG A 73 12.76 9.96 -11.27
N TYR A 74 12.84 9.13 -10.23
CA TYR A 74 11.70 8.49 -9.56
C TYR A 74 11.47 9.00 -8.14
N GLN A 75 12.16 10.06 -7.74
CA GLN A 75 11.94 10.67 -6.42
C GLN A 75 10.51 11.20 -6.31
N GLY A 76 9.86 10.92 -5.17
CA GLY A 76 8.47 11.29 -4.94
C GLY A 76 7.45 10.44 -5.73
N ALA A 77 7.87 9.33 -6.34
CA ALA A 77 6.94 8.43 -7.01
C ALA A 77 5.87 7.93 -6.02
N SER A 78 4.62 7.96 -6.47
CA SER A 78 3.46 7.52 -5.69
C SER A 78 2.65 6.42 -6.38
N VAL A 79 3.06 6.00 -7.57
CA VAL A 79 2.55 4.83 -8.29
C VAL A 79 3.70 3.85 -8.48
N LEU A 80 3.57 2.64 -7.97
CA LEU A 80 4.53 1.55 -8.17
C LEU A 80 4.05 0.67 -9.32
N LEU A 81 4.88 0.50 -10.34
CA LEU A 81 4.63 -0.44 -11.43
C LEU A 81 5.49 -1.68 -11.21
N ALA A 82 4.89 -2.86 -11.17
CA ALA A 82 5.57 -4.11 -10.87
C ALA A 82 5.15 -5.25 -11.81
N ARG A 83 5.87 -6.37 -11.76
CA ARG A 83 5.55 -7.58 -12.49
C ARG A 83 4.59 -8.48 -11.70
N LYS A 84 4.28 -9.64 -12.27
CA LYS A 84 3.33 -10.63 -11.70
C LYS A 84 3.72 -11.13 -10.31
N ASN A 85 2.70 -11.61 -9.60
CA ASN A 85 2.80 -12.23 -8.29
C ASN A 85 3.44 -11.32 -7.24
N PHE A 86 3.07 -10.03 -7.27
CA PHE A 86 3.58 -9.05 -6.31
C PHE A 86 3.01 -9.26 -4.91
N GLY A 87 3.85 -9.14 -3.88
CA GLY A 87 3.47 -9.32 -2.48
C GLY A 87 3.31 -10.77 -2.07
N CYS A 88 3.96 -11.72 -2.78
CA CYS A 88 3.96 -13.14 -2.41
C CYS A 88 4.71 -13.39 -1.08
N GLY A 89 4.74 -14.64 -0.63
CA GLY A 89 5.39 -15.02 0.62
C GLY A 89 4.49 -14.92 1.83
N SER A 90 5.03 -14.44 2.94
CA SER A 90 4.33 -14.42 4.23
C SER A 90 3.20 -13.38 4.31
N SER A 91 2.12 -13.74 5.00
CA SER A 91 0.97 -12.88 5.25
C SER A 91 1.29 -11.76 6.24
N ARG A 92 1.85 -10.64 5.76
CA ARG A 92 2.27 -9.53 6.61
C ARG A 92 1.62 -8.22 6.20
N GLU A 93 0.92 -7.63 7.14
CA GLU A 93 0.31 -6.30 6.96
C GLU A 93 1.36 -5.17 6.92
N HIS A 94 2.56 -5.45 7.45
CA HIS A 94 3.69 -4.51 7.43
C HIS A 94 4.14 -4.14 6.01
N ALA A 95 4.00 -5.05 5.03
CA ALA A 95 4.39 -4.77 3.66
C ALA A 95 3.53 -3.65 3.02
N PRO A 96 2.19 -3.67 3.05
CA PRO A 96 1.38 -2.52 2.66
C PRO A 96 1.68 -1.24 3.47
N TRP A 97 1.93 -1.35 4.79
CA TRP A 97 2.30 -0.18 5.60
C TRP A 97 3.62 0.45 5.14
N ALA A 98 4.63 -0.37 4.87
CA ALA A 98 5.91 0.12 4.39
C ALA A 98 5.77 0.86 3.05
N LEU A 99 5.03 0.32 2.10
CA LEU A 99 4.81 0.94 0.80
C LEU A 99 4.00 2.24 0.91
N GLN A 100 2.92 2.25 1.68
CA GLN A 100 2.11 3.44 1.90
C GLN A 100 2.91 4.55 2.58
N GLN A 101 3.67 4.22 3.63
CA GLN A 101 4.49 5.19 4.38
C GLN A 101 5.73 5.63 3.59
N TYR A 102 6.16 4.85 2.61
CA TYR A 102 7.16 5.30 1.64
C TYR A 102 6.62 6.40 0.71
N GLY A 103 5.30 6.40 0.46
CA GLY A 103 4.62 7.39 -0.36
C GLY A 103 3.75 6.80 -1.48
N PHE A 104 3.70 5.49 -1.64
CA PHE A 104 2.87 4.87 -2.67
C PHE A 104 1.38 4.95 -2.31
N ARG A 105 0.58 5.35 -3.31
CA ARG A 105 -0.88 5.39 -3.25
C ARG A 105 -1.50 4.24 -4.04
N ALA A 106 -0.84 3.81 -5.11
CA ALA A 106 -1.29 2.71 -5.95
C ALA A 106 -0.13 1.82 -6.38
N ILE A 107 -0.43 0.56 -6.62
CA ILE A 107 0.48 -0.42 -7.22
C ILE A 107 -0.21 -1.03 -8.43
N ILE A 108 0.46 -1.06 -9.57
CA ILE A 108 -0.04 -1.67 -10.80
C ILE A 108 0.81 -2.90 -11.10
N ALA A 109 0.16 -4.06 -11.26
CA ALA A 109 0.82 -5.31 -11.59
C ALA A 109 -0.13 -6.26 -12.33
N PRO A 110 0.39 -7.27 -13.07
CA PRO A 110 -0.45 -8.29 -13.71
C PRO A 110 -1.18 -9.20 -12.71
N SER A 111 -0.58 -9.42 -11.54
CA SER A 111 -1.19 -10.18 -10.44
C SER A 111 -0.54 -9.88 -9.10
N PHE A 112 -1.29 -10.16 -8.05
CA PHE A 112 -0.88 -10.01 -6.65
C PHE A 112 -1.13 -11.30 -5.89
N ALA A 113 -0.39 -11.53 -4.82
CA ALA A 113 -0.77 -12.54 -3.84
C ALA A 113 -2.04 -12.12 -3.09
N ASP A 114 -2.98 -13.04 -2.88
CA ASP A 114 -4.33 -12.77 -2.37
C ASP A 114 -4.34 -12.01 -1.04
N ILE A 115 -3.51 -12.43 -0.10
CA ILE A 115 -3.46 -11.81 1.23
C ILE A 115 -2.89 -10.39 1.15
N PHE A 116 -1.82 -10.18 0.37
CA PHE A 116 -1.25 -8.87 0.15
C PHE A 116 -2.28 -7.93 -0.50
N TYR A 117 -2.96 -8.40 -1.55
CA TYR A 117 -4.03 -7.68 -2.25
C TYR A 117 -5.12 -7.22 -1.29
N ASN A 118 -5.60 -8.10 -0.41
CA ASN A 118 -6.60 -7.80 0.58
C ASN A 118 -6.11 -6.78 1.62
N ASN A 119 -4.87 -6.91 2.09
CA ASN A 119 -4.29 -6.01 3.07
C ASN A 119 -4.04 -4.60 2.50
N CYS A 120 -3.76 -4.47 1.21
CA CYS A 120 -3.65 -3.16 0.56
C CYS A 120 -4.93 -2.33 0.74
N PHE A 121 -6.10 -2.89 0.43
CA PHE A 121 -7.37 -2.18 0.57
C PHE A 121 -7.68 -1.75 2.00
N LYS A 122 -7.34 -2.58 2.99
CA LYS A 122 -7.54 -2.25 4.41
C LYS A 122 -6.70 -1.06 4.87
N ASN A 123 -5.59 -0.81 4.18
CA ASN A 123 -4.63 0.24 4.53
C ASN A 123 -4.67 1.45 3.60
N GLY A 124 -5.61 1.52 2.65
CA GLY A 124 -5.76 2.67 1.75
C GLY A 124 -4.75 2.72 0.60
N LEU A 125 -4.10 1.59 0.30
CA LEU A 125 -3.26 1.39 -0.87
C LEU A 125 -4.08 0.69 -1.95
N LEU A 126 -4.12 1.24 -3.17
CA LEU A 126 -4.92 0.69 -4.26
C LEU A 126 -4.09 -0.28 -5.12
N PRO A 127 -4.28 -1.60 -5.05
CA PRO A 127 -3.70 -2.55 -5.98
C PRO A 127 -4.57 -2.62 -7.25
N ILE A 128 -3.95 -2.41 -8.41
CA ILE A 128 -4.60 -2.40 -9.72
C ILE A 128 -4.06 -3.56 -10.55
N VAL A 129 -4.95 -4.42 -11.02
CA VAL A 129 -4.61 -5.52 -11.92
C VAL A 129 -4.83 -5.06 -13.35
N LEU A 130 -3.77 -5.09 -14.16
CA LEU A 130 -3.82 -4.90 -15.61
C LEU A 130 -3.21 -6.13 -16.31
N THR A 131 -3.47 -6.28 -17.60
CA THR A 131 -2.85 -7.38 -18.36
C THR A 131 -1.34 -7.22 -18.46
N GLU A 132 -0.60 -8.31 -18.62
CA GLU A 132 0.87 -8.26 -18.82
C GLU A 132 1.25 -7.31 -19.97
N GLN A 133 0.51 -7.35 -21.07
CA GLN A 133 0.74 -6.49 -22.24
C GLN A 133 0.56 -5.00 -21.91
N GLN A 134 -0.45 -4.64 -21.11
CA GLN A 134 -0.67 -3.27 -20.66
C GLN A 134 0.45 -2.81 -19.71
N VAL A 135 0.85 -3.69 -18.78
CA VAL A 135 1.95 -3.43 -17.85
C VAL A 135 3.27 -3.27 -18.62
N ASP A 136 3.58 -4.11 -19.62
CA ASP A 136 4.76 -3.96 -20.47
C ASP A 136 4.78 -2.61 -21.20
N HIS A 137 3.63 -2.19 -21.74
CA HIS A 137 3.54 -0.89 -22.36
C HIS A 137 3.84 0.24 -21.38
N LEU A 138 3.27 0.20 -20.16
CA LEU A 138 3.53 1.19 -19.13
C LEU A 138 5.01 1.21 -18.66
N PHE A 139 5.68 0.07 -18.62
CA PHE A 139 7.13 0.02 -18.36
C PHE A 139 7.91 0.75 -19.44
N ASN A 140 7.62 0.47 -20.72
CA ASN A 140 8.29 1.13 -21.84
C ASN A 140 8.11 2.65 -21.80
N GLU A 141 6.90 3.14 -21.56
CA GLU A 141 6.62 4.58 -21.41
C GLU A 141 7.36 5.19 -20.20
N THR A 142 7.36 4.48 -19.08
CA THR A 142 8.06 4.95 -17.86
C THR A 142 9.58 5.05 -18.08
N TYR A 143 10.15 4.15 -18.86
CA TYR A 143 11.58 4.22 -19.21
C TYR A 143 11.89 5.32 -20.25
N ALA A 144 10.98 5.51 -21.22
CA ALA A 144 11.16 6.49 -22.28
C ALA A 144 11.05 7.93 -21.79
N PHE A 145 10.16 8.22 -20.85
CA PHE A 145 9.83 9.58 -20.42
C PHE A 145 10.23 9.85 -18.97
N ASN A 146 11.03 10.91 -18.74
CA ASN A 146 11.35 11.35 -17.40
C ASN A 146 10.12 11.95 -16.72
N GLY A 147 9.90 11.59 -15.44
CA GLY A 147 8.75 12.10 -14.69
C GLY A 147 7.40 11.59 -15.21
N TYR A 148 7.39 10.43 -15.87
CA TYR A 148 6.16 9.82 -16.37
C TYR A 148 5.13 9.66 -15.25
N GLN A 149 3.92 10.15 -15.49
CA GLN A 149 2.84 10.16 -14.51
C GLN A 149 1.63 9.41 -15.04
N LEU A 150 0.89 8.79 -14.13
CA LEU A 150 -0.41 8.22 -14.40
C LEU A 150 -1.47 8.90 -13.56
N THR A 151 -2.65 9.11 -14.14
CA THR A 151 -3.84 9.55 -13.41
C THR A 151 -4.75 8.36 -13.18
N ILE A 152 -5.01 8.04 -11.93
CA ILE A 152 -5.83 6.92 -11.49
C ILE A 152 -7.15 7.48 -10.95
N ASP A 153 -8.24 7.15 -11.60
CA ASP A 153 -9.60 7.52 -11.21
C ASP A 153 -10.31 6.27 -10.67
N LEU A 154 -10.46 6.20 -9.35
CA LEU A 154 -11.08 5.04 -8.70
C LEU A 154 -12.59 4.98 -8.96
N ASP A 155 -13.25 6.12 -9.10
CA ASP A 155 -14.70 6.11 -9.35
C ASP A 155 -15.03 5.64 -10.76
N ALA A 156 -14.29 6.12 -11.75
CA ALA A 156 -14.38 5.62 -13.13
C ALA A 156 -13.73 4.24 -13.32
N GLN A 157 -12.89 3.78 -12.37
CA GLN A 157 -12.07 2.56 -12.46
C GLN A 157 -11.19 2.55 -13.71
N VAL A 158 -10.44 3.62 -13.91
CA VAL A 158 -9.57 3.79 -15.08
C VAL A 158 -8.23 4.40 -14.69
N VAL A 159 -7.17 3.89 -15.29
CA VAL A 159 -5.84 4.49 -15.29
C VAL A 159 -5.66 5.22 -16.62
N ARG A 160 -5.30 6.51 -16.58
CA ARG A 160 -5.04 7.33 -17.75
C ARG A 160 -3.56 7.66 -17.88
N SER A 161 -3.01 7.44 -19.06
CA SER A 161 -1.65 7.85 -19.41
C SER A 161 -1.62 9.24 -20.06
N PRO A 162 -0.46 9.92 -20.09
CA PRO A 162 -0.34 11.27 -20.65
C PRO A 162 -0.68 11.34 -22.16
N ASP A 163 -0.53 10.25 -22.90
CA ASP A 163 -0.88 10.14 -24.30
C ASP A 163 -2.40 9.94 -24.56
N GLY A 164 -3.21 9.95 -23.49
CA GLY A 164 -4.66 9.82 -23.57
C GLY A 164 -5.19 8.40 -23.59
N ARG A 165 -4.34 7.37 -23.45
CA ARG A 165 -4.81 5.98 -23.35
C ARG A 165 -5.47 5.75 -21.99
N GLU A 166 -6.48 4.91 -22.00
CA GLU A 166 -7.21 4.48 -20.81
C GLU A 166 -7.09 2.97 -20.61
N TYR A 167 -6.82 2.58 -19.39
CA TYR A 167 -6.74 1.19 -18.93
C TYR A 167 -7.80 0.97 -17.87
N ALA A 168 -8.87 0.28 -18.22
CA ALA A 168 -9.91 -0.08 -17.27
C ALA A 168 -9.40 -1.17 -16.32
N PHE A 169 -9.78 -1.04 -15.04
CA PHE A 169 -9.51 -2.05 -14.01
C PHE A 169 -10.76 -2.33 -13.18
N ASP A 170 -10.80 -3.48 -12.53
CA ASP A 170 -11.93 -3.87 -11.71
C ASP A 170 -11.59 -3.86 -10.22
N VAL A 171 -12.50 -3.32 -9.43
CA VAL A 171 -12.45 -3.33 -7.95
C VAL A 171 -13.84 -3.67 -7.43
N ALA A 172 -13.92 -4.68 -6.56
CA ALA A 172 -15.16 -5.06 -5.91
C ALA A 172 -15.86 -3.85 -5.26
N ALA A 173 -17.16 -3.70 -5.49
CA ALA A 173 -17.95 -2.53 -5.12
C ALA A 173 -17.78 -2.10 -3.65
N PHE A 174 -17.69 -3.06 -2.72
CA PHE A 174 -17.49 -2.76 -1.29
C PHE A 174 -16.10 -2.18 -1.03
N ARG A 175 -15.04 -2.70 -1.66
CA ARG A 175 -13.68 -2.17 -1.52
C ARG A 175 -13.56 -0.77 -2.11
N LYS A 176 -14.15 -0.54 -3.29
CA LYS A 176 -14.26 0.77 -3.92
C LYS A 176 -14.94 1.77 -2.98
N TYR A 177 -16.08 1.38 -2.41
CA TYR A 177 -16.81 2.20 -1.44
C TYR A 177 -15.94 2.57 -0.22
N CYS A 178 -15.22 1.61 0.36
CA CYS A 178 -14.34 1.87 1.50
C CYS A 178 -13.22 2.85 1.15
N LEU A 179 -12.53 2.68 0.02
CA LEU A 179 -11.47 3.58 -0.42
C LEU A 179 -11.97 5.00 -0.71
N LEU A 180 -13.09 5.13 -1.46
CA LEU A 180 -13.68 6.43 -1.79
C LEU A 180 -14.07 7.23 -0.54
N ASN A 181 -14.50 6.55 0.52
CA ASN A 181 -14.94 7.18 1.76
C ASN A 181 -13.86 7.23 2.85
N GLY A 182 -12.71 6.57 2.66
CA GLY A 182 -11.64 6.50 3.65
C GLY A 182 -11.96 5.60 4.84
N PHE A 183 -12.82 4.59 4.67
CA PHE A 183 -13.21 3.67 5.73
C PHE A 183 -12.27 2.47 5.81
N ASP A 184 -11.64 2.29 6.96
CA ASP A 184 -11.04 1.04 7.40
C ASP A 184 -12.07 0.21 8.21
N ASP A 185 -11.66 -0.97 8.68
CA ASP A 185 -12.53 -1.85 9.47
C ASP A 185 -13.07 -1.16 10.73
N ILE A 186 -12.27 -0.31 11.38
CA ILE A 186 -12.67 0.46 12.56
C ILE A 186 -13.65 1.56 12.16
N GLY A 187 -13.36 2.31 11.11
CA GLY A 187 -14.22 3.38 10.59
C GLY A 187 -15.60 2.85 10.19
N LEU A 188 -15.67 1.67 9.59
CA LEU A 188 -16.93 0.99 9.28
C LEU A 188 -17.73 0.66 10.55
N THR A 189 -17.07 0.11 11.59
CA THR A 189 -17.70 -0.22 12.86
C THR A 189 -18.21 1.04 13.57
N LEU A 190 -17.44 2.11 13.58
CA LEU A 190 -17.81 3.37 14.23
C LEU A 190 -19.05 4.06 13.62
N ARG A 191 -19.42 3.73 12.39
CA ARG A 191 -20.72 4.18 11.81
C ARG A 191 -21.93 3.67 12.59
N HIS A 192 -21.76 2.64 13.40
CA HIS A 192 -22.78 2.05 14.25
C HIS A 192 -22.53 2.34 15.75
N ALA A 193 -21.76 3.37 16.09
CA ALA A 193 -21.35 3.68 17.46
C ALA A 193 -22.53 3.80 18.43
N ASP A 194 -23.65 4.38 18.01
CA ASP A 194 -24.83 4.52 18.88
C ASP A 194 -25.48 3.17 19.19
N LYS A 195 -25.58 2.27 18.19
CA LYS A 195 -26.08 0.91 18.40
C LYS A 195 -25.15 0.10 19.30
N ILE A 196 -23.84 0.29 19.15
CA ILE A 196 -22.84 -0.36 20.01
C ILE A 196 -22.99 0.11 21.45
N ARG A 197 -23.08 1.41 21.70
CA ARG A 197 -23.28 1.99 23.05
C ARG A 197 -24.58 1.49 23.68
N GLN A 198 -25.67 1.44 22.91
CA GLN A 198 -26.92 0.90 23.39
C GLN A 198 -26.79 -0.57 23.81
N PHE A 199 -26.19 -1.39 22.96
CA PHE A 199 -25.94 -2.80 23.26
C PHE A 199 -25.06 -2.99 24.50
N GLU A 200 -23.99 -2.21 24.63
CA GLU A 200 -23.09 -2.25 25.79
C GLU A 200 -23.83 -1.88 27.08
N ALA A 201 -24.65 -0.82 27.06
CA ALA A 201 -25.45 -0.40 28.21
C ALA A 201 -26.44 -1.48 28.66
N GLU A 202 -27.18 -2.07 27.70
CA GLU A 202 -28.13 -3.16 27.99
C GLU A 202 -27.40 -4.42 28.52
N ARG A 203 -26.24 -4.76 27.95
CA ARG A 203 -25.42 -5.89 28.39
C ARG A 203 -24.88 -5.70 29.79
N LEU A 204 -24.33 -4.53 30.09
CA LEU A 204 -23.78 -4.22 31.41
C LEU A 204 -24.86 -4.17 32.49
N ALA A 205 -26.08 -3.73 32.16
CA ALA A 205 -27.22 -3.78 33.05
C ALA A 205 -27.62 -5.23 33.43
N LYS A 206 -27.57 -6.15 32.44
CA LYS A 206 -27.87 -7.58 32.64
C LYS A 206 -26.71 -8.36 33.25
N GLN A 207 -25.49 -7.92 33.03
CA GLN A 207 -24.25 -8.61 33.41
C GLN A 207 -23.25 -7.63 34.09
N PRO A 208 -23.59 -7.09 35.28
CA PRO A 208 -22.80 -6.04 35.92
C PRO A 208 -21.35 -6.47 36.27
N TRP A 209 -21.10 -7.79 36.40
CA TRP A 209 -19.75 -8.32 36.64
C TRP A 209 -18.80 -8.15 35.45
N LEU A 210 -19.28 -7.80 34.26
CA LEU A 210 -18.46 -7.49 33.10
C LEU A 210 -17.93 -6.04 33.12
N ASN A 211 -18.43 -5.20 34.03
CA ASN A 211 -18.00 -3.81 34.17
C ASN A 211 -16.69 -3.72 34.99
N HIS A 212 -15.69 -4.52 34.65
CA HIS A 212 -14.36 -4.35 35.22
C HIS A 212 -13.67 -3.16 34.53
N LYS A 213 -13.54 -2.03 35.24
CA LYS A 213 -12.51 -1.07 34.90
C LYS A 213 -11.18 -1.81 35.03
N LEU A 214 -10.51 -2.07 33.91
CA LEU A 214 -9.11 -2.45 33.94
C LEU A 214 -8.37 -1.31 34.64
N VAL A 215 -8.07 -1.50 35.94
CA VAL A 215 -7.16 -0.63 36.66
C VAL A 215 -5.79 -0.99 36.08
N GLY A 216 -5.29 -0.15 35.16
CA GLY A 216 -3.93 -0.19 34.63
C GLY A 216 -3.01 0.65 35.53
#